data_00795dac4b50272933ebcb4a41c829d2
#
_entry.id   00795dac4b50272933ebcb4a41c829d2
#
_cell.length_a   1.000
_cell.length_b   1.000
_cell.length_c   1.000
_cell.angle_alpha   90.00
_cell.angle_beta   90.00
_cell.angle_gamma   90.00
#
_symmetry.space_group_name_H-M   'P 1'
#
loop_
_entity.id
_entity.type
_entity.pdbx_description
1 polymer ?
#
loop_
_entity_poly.entity_id
_entity_poly.type
_entity_poly.pdbx_seq_one_letter_code
_entity_poly.pdbx_strand_id
1 'polypeptide(L)'
;MYLAGEPLDEPTAHWISEGLGKPIIDNYWQTESGWPILSAQPGVERVPTRFGSPSFPVYGFDARIVSESTGEDLGPDEKGVVAIVPPLPPGAMSTIWGDDARFVQTYFTSIPGRQVYSTFDWGRVDADGYWFILGRTDDVINVAGHRLGTREIEESVNSHSAIAECAVVGVADALTGQVAMAFAVLK
;
A
#
# COMPACT_ATOMS: atom_id res chain seq x y z
N MET A 1 6.88 -15.32 -11.85
CA MET A 1 5.87 -14.45 -12.49
C MET A 1 5.78 -13.18 -11.67
N TYR A 2 5.81 -12.01 -12.32
CA TYR A 2 5.67 -10.73 -11.63
C TYR A 2 4.21 -10.28 -11.70
N LEU A 3 3.67 -9.83 -10.57
CA LEU A 3 2.31 -9.29 -10.43
C LEU A 3 2.40 -7.87 -9.84
N ALA A 4 1.47 -7.01 -10.22
CA ALA A 4 1.34 -5.66 -9.71
C ALA A 4 -0.07 -5.12 -10.02
N GLY A 5 -0.41 -3.96 -9.45
CA GLY A 5 -1.65 -3.23 -9.70
C GLY A 5 -2.59 -3.24 -8.52
N GLU A 6 -2.76 -4.39 -7.90
CA GLU A 6 -3.51 -4.54 -6.65
C GLU A 6 -2.69 -5.36 -5.66
N PRO A 7 -2.85 -5.15 -4.36
CA PRO A 7 -2.22 -6.01 -3.37
C PRO A 7 -2.74 -7.44 -3.52
N LEU A 8 -1.81 -8.37 -3.68
CA LEU A 8 -2.11 -9.77 -3.91
C LEU A 8 -2.47 -10.45 -2.60
N ASP A 9 -3.71 -10.93 -2.48
CA ASP A 9 -4.12 -11.73 -1.32
C ASP A 9 -3.47 -13.12 -1.32
N GLU A 10 -3.27 -13.67 -0.13
CA GLU A 10 -2.56 -14.94 0.05
C GLU A 10 -3.25 -16.13 -0.64
N PRO A 11 -4.57 -16.33 -0.56
CA PRO A 11 -5.26 -17.42 -1.27
C PRO A 11 -5.08 -17.36 -2.78
N THR A 12 -5.21 -16.19 -3.39
CA THR A 12 -5.01 -15.98 -4.83
C THR A 12 -3.56 -16.23 -5.23
N ALA A 13 -2.59 -15.78 -4.41
CA ALA A 13 -1.17 -16.00 -4.65
C ALA A 13 -0.83 -17.51 -4.65
N HIS A 14 -1.36 -18.27 -3.69
CA HIS A 14 -1.21 -19.72 -3.64
C HIS A 14 -1.80 -20.38 -4.88
N TRP A 15 -3.05 -20.08 -5.22
CA TRP A 15 -3.72 -20.64 -6.38
C TRP A 15 -2.96 -20.41 -7.69
N ILE A 16 -2.48 -19.17 -7.92
CA ILE A 16 -1.70 -18.83 -9.11
C ILE A 16 -0.36 -19.58 -9.12
N SER A 17 0.35 -19.59 -7.98
CA SER A 17 1.66 -20.23 -7.86
C SER A 17 1.59 -21.74 -8.13
N GLU A 18 0.59 -22.41 -7.56
CA GLU A 18 0.35 -23.83 -7.77
C GLU A 18 -0.06 -24.13 -9.21
N GLY A 19 -1.02 -23.37 -9.76
CA GLY A 19 -1.52 -23.56 -11.13
C GLY A 19 -0.44 -23.37 -12.20
N LEU A 20 0.49 -22.45 -11.99
CA LEU A 20 1.59 -22.18 -12.93
C LEU A 20 2.87 -22.98 -12.62
N GLY A 21 2.99 -23.56 -11.45
CA GLY A 21 4.25 -24.17 -10.97
C GLY A 21 5.43 -23.20 -10.99
N LYS A 22 5.18 -21.91 -10.71
CA LYS A 22 6.18 -20.83 -10.74
C LYS A 22 6.09 -19.95 -9.51
N PRO A 23 7.23 -19.43 -9.03
CA PRO A 23 7.21 -18.44 -7.95
C PRO A 23 6.49 -17.17 -8.41
N ILE A 24 5.69 -16.62 -7.50
CA ILE A 24 5.05 -15.32 -7.66
C ILE A 24 5.94 -14.27 -6.99
N ILE A 25 6.13 -13.16 -7.69
CA ILE A 25 6.84 -11.98 -7.19
C ILE A 25 5.84 -10.84 -7.26
N ASP A 26 5.36 -10.44 -6.10
CA ASP A 26 4.51 -9.27 -5.97
C ASP A 26 5.35 -8.00 -6.04
N ASN A 27 4.80 -6.95 -6.65
CA ASN A 27 5.48 -5.67 -6.84
C ASN A 27 4.56 -4.54 -6.40
N TYR A 28 5.05 -3.71 -5.52
CA TYR A 28 4.42 -2.45 -5.20
C TYR A 28 5.13 -1.30 -5.91
N TRP A 29 4.38 -0.54 -6.67
CA TRP A 29 4.83 0.64 -7.40
C TRP A 29 3.71 1.64 -7.62
N GLN A 30 4.08 2.83 -8.04
CA GLN A 30 3.16 3.88 -8.47
C GLN A 30 3.62 4.39 -9.84
N THR A 31 2.71 4.97 -10.61
CA THR A 31 3.07 5.64 -11.87
C THR A 31 4.19 6.67 -11.64
N GLU A 32 4.10 7.37 -10.52
CA GLU A 32 5.05 8.39 -10.07
C GLU A 32 6.44 7.83 -9.73
N SER A 33 6.54 6.60 -9.30
CA SER A 33 7.82 5.97 -8.99
C SER A 33 8.58 5.51 -10.23
N GLY A 34 7.87 5.26 -11.35
CA GLY A 34 8.43 4.81 -12.63
C GLY A 34 9.07 3.41 -12.60
N TRP A 35 9.18 2.82 -11.42
CA TRP A 35 9.79 1.51 -11.14
C TRP A 35 9.22 0.97 -9.81
N PRO A 36 9.24 -0.36 -9.58
CA PRO A 36 8.84 -0.93 -8.30
C PRO A 36 9.61 -0.32 -7.12
N ILE A 37 8.86 0.14 -6.12
CA ILE A 37 9.40 0.61 -4.85
C ILE A 37 9.76 -0.58 -3.97
N LEU A 38 8.86 -1.59 -3.96
CA LEU A 38 9.07 -2.84 -3.22
C LEU A 38 8.93 -4.02 -4.18
N SER A 39 9.87 -4.95 -4.11
CA SER A 39 9.86 -6.19 -4.87
C SER A 39 10.94 -7.14 -4.38
N ALA A 40 10.70 -8.45 -4.42
CA ALA A 40 11.78 -9.41 -4.35
C ALA A 40 12.65 -9.32 -5.61
N GLN A 41 13.96 -9.41 -5.45
CA GLN A 41 14.95 -9.30 -6.54
C GLN A 41 15.76 -10.59 -6.66
N PRO A 42 15.17 -11.70 -7.13
CA PRO A 42 15.81 -13.03 -7.11
C PRO A 42 17.06 -13.15 -7.97
N GLY A 43 17.30 -12.18 -8.87
CA GLY A 43 18.55 -12.08 -9.64
C GLY A 43 19.72 -11.53 -8.83
N VAL A 44 19.47 -10.87 -7.72
CA VAL A 44 20.46 -10.29 -6.82
C VAL A 44 20.55 -11.12 -5.55
N GLU A 45 19.42 -11.32 -4.87
CA GLU A 45 19.31 -12.08 -3.64
C GLU A 45 18.03 -12.92 -3.63
N ARG A 46 18.15 -14.17 -3.19
CA ARG A 46 16.99 -15.04 -3.02
C ARG A 46 16.48 -14.92 -1.59
N VAL A 47 15.28 -14.41 -1.46
CA VAL A 47 14.56 -14.31 -0.19
C VAL A 47 13.35 -15.26 -0.22
N PRO A 48 12.93 -15.81 0.92
CA PRO A 48 11.70 -16.59 1.00
C PRO A 48 10.51 -15.79 0.52
N THR A 49 9.63 -16.39 -0.27
CA THR A 49 8.37 -15.75 -0.66
C THR A 49 7.44 -15.67 0.54
N ARG A 50 6.89 -14.48 0.80
CA ARG A 50 5.84 -14.27 1.78
C ARG A 50 4.64 -13.68 1.05
N PHE A 51 3.58 -14.47 0.91
CA PHE A 51 2.38 -14.03 0.21
C PHE A 51 1.72 -12.86 0.93
N GLY A 52 1.10 -11.94 0.16
CA GLY A 52 0.56 -10.68 0.67
C GLY A 52 1.63 -9.61 0.93
N SER A 53 2.91 -9.91 0.67
CA SER A 53 4.02 -8.96 0.82
C SER A 53 4.76 -8.76 -0.50
N PRO A 54 4.96 -7.51 -0.96
CA PRO A 54 5.85 -7.19 -2.07
C PRO A 54 7.34 -7.27 -1.67
N SER A 55 7.65 -7.85 -0.53
CA SER A 55 8.97 -8.14 0.02
C SER A 55 9.71 -6.90 0.55
N PHE A 56 10.72 -6.38 -0.15
CA PHE A 56 11.66 -5.39 0.37
C PHE A 56 11.82 -4.19 -0.56
N PRO A 57 12.31 -3.04 -0.06
CA PRO A 57 12.66 -1.91 -0.92
C PRO A 57 13.66 -2.32 -2.02
N VAL A 58 13.36 -1.94 -3.24
CA VAL A 58 14.26 -2.11 -4.38
C VAL A 58 15.44 -1.14 -4.25
N TYR A 59 16.62 -1.56 -4.67
CA TYR A 59 17.82 -0.74 -4.63
C TYR A 59 17.61 0.62 -5.30
N GLY A 60 17.94 1.67 -4.55
CA GLY A 60 17.73 3.07 -4.94
C GLY A 60 16.56 3.74 -4.25
N PHE A 61 15.68 2.99 -3.57
CA PHE A 61 14.60 3.55 -2.72
C PHE A 61 14.98 3.45 -1.24
N ASP A 62 15.05 4.56 -0.53
CA ASP A 62 15.08 4.61 0.93
C ASP A 62 13.63 4.74 1.44
N ALA A 63 12.92 3.60 1.49
CA ALA A 63 11.54 3.55 1.92
C ALA A 63 11.45 3.48 3.45
N ARG A 64 10.45 4.17 4.02
CA ARG A 64 10.17 4.25 5.47
C ARG A 64 8.69 4.11 5.73
N ILE A 65 8.33 3.57 6.89
CA ILE A 65 6.99 3.70 7.47
C ILE A 65 7.04 4.82 8.47
N VAL A 66 6.25 5.85 8.24
CA VAL A 66 6.25 7.06 9.07
C VAL A 66 4.88 7.35 9.67
N SER A 67 4.88 7.95 10.85
CA SER A 67 3.67 8.45 11.47
C SER A 67 3.05 9.59 10.64
N GLU A 68 1.77 9.47 10.27
CA GLU A 68 1.04 10.53 9.56
C GLU A 68 0.99 11.84 10.36
N SER A 69 0.98 11.76 11.69
CA SER A 69 0.80 12.91 12.57
C SER A 69 2.10 13.55 13.03
N THR A 70 3.19 12.77 13.19
CA THR A 70 4.46 13.29 13.72
C THR A 70 5.60 13.27 12.71
N GLY A 71 5.49 12.43 11.64
CA GLY A 71 6.56 12.21 10.67
C GLY A 71 7.71 11.35 11.18
N GLU A 72 7.64 10.81 12.39
CA GLU A 72 8.65 9.92 12.95
C GLU A 72 8.61 8.54 12.30
N ASP A 73 9.77 7.88 12.20
CA ASP A 73 9.83 6.49 11.76
C ASP A 73 9.15 5.57 12.77
N LEU A 74 8.35 4.63 12.29
CA LEU A 74 7.62 3.68 13.11
C LEU A 74 8.38 2.35 13.21
N GLY A 75 8.13 1.63 14.30
CA GLY A 75 8.70 0.33 14.57
C GLY A 75 8.02 -0.81 13.81
N PRO A 76 8.53 -2.06 13.99
CA PRO A 76 7.92 -3.24 13.40
C PRO A 76 6.43 -3.38 13.79
N ASP A 77 5.63 -3.81 12.80
CA ASP A 77 4.19 -4.04 12.90
C ASP A 77 3.32 -2.79 13.19
N GLU A 78 3.92 -1.61 13.29
CA GLU A 78 3.17 -0.35 13.40
C GLU A 78 2.71 0.10 12.01
N LYS A 79 1.42 0.47 11.92
CA LYS A 79 0.80 1.03 10.71
C LYS A 79 1.18 2.50 10.55
N GLY A 80 1.71 2.87 9.40
CA GLY A 80 2.03 4.26 9.05
C GLY A 80 1.97 4.50 7.54
N VAL A 81 2.34 5.70 7.14
CA VAL A 81 2.42 6.09 5.72
C VAL A 81 3.72 5.56 5.12
N VAL A 82 3.62 4.95 3.95
CA VAL A 82 4.80 4.60 3.15
C VAL A 82 5.38 5.88 2.57
N ALA A 83 6.62 6.19 2.94
CA ALA A 83 7.32 7.37 2.50
C ALA A 83 8.69 7.02 1.91
N ILE A 84 9.17 7.82 0.96
CA ILE A 84 10.48 7.66 0.35
C ILE A 84 11.36 8.87 0.73
N VAL A 85 12.50 8.58 1.31
CA VAL A 85 13.49 9.62 1.64
C VAL A 85 14.25 10.01 0.36
N PRO A 86 14.30 11.31 -0.01
CA PRO A 86 15.08 11.75 -1.16
C PRO A 86 16.59 11.52 -1.00
N PRO A 87 17.35 11.38 -2.11
CA PRO A 87 16.92 11.60 -3.49
C PRO A 87 16.08 10.43 -4.03
N LEU A 88 15.05 10.75 -4.83
CA LEU A 88 14.31 9.73 -5.54
C LEU A 88 15.17 9.14 -6.68
N PRO A 89 14.96 7.86 -7.06
CA PRO A 89 15.65 7.27 -8.20
C PRO A 89 15.40 8.04 -9.50
N PRO A 90 16.32 8.00 -10.48
CA PRO A 90 16.20 8.78 -11.72
C PRO A 90 14.96 8.51 -12.57
N GLY A 91 14.31 7.35 -12.41
CA GLY A 91 13.07 7.01 -13.09
C GLY A 91 11.82 7.57 -12.46
N ALA A 92 11.92 8.11 -11.23
CA ALA A 92 10.77 8.68 -10.53
C ALA A 92 10.34 10.02 -11.17
N MET A 93 9.06 10.35 -10.98
CA MET A 93 8.49 11.63 -11.44
C MET A 93 9.28 12.81 -10.88
N SER A 94 9.74 13.69 -11.76
CA SER A 94 10.53 14.87 -11.38
C SER A 94 9.67 16.10 -11.10
N THR A 95 8.50 16.19 -11.69
CA THR A 95 7.54 17.30 -11.49
C THR A 95 6.17 16.97 -12.11
N ILE A 96 5.19 17.85 -11.87
CA ILE A 96 3.92 17.93 -12.61
C ILE A 96 4.11 18.91 -13.76
N TRP A 97 3.71 18.56 -14.95
CA TRP A 97 3.86 19.41 -16.13
C TRP A 97 3.25 20.80 -15.92
N GLY A 98 4.11 21.81 -15.99
CA GLY A 98 3.72 23.22 -15.82
C GLY A 98 3.36 23.63 -14.41
N ASP A 99 3.57 22.80 -13.39
CA ASP A 99 3.21 23.11 -12.00
C ASP A 99 4.13 22.43 -10.97
N ASP A 100 5.37 22.87 -10.91
CA ASP A 100 6.37 22.38 -9.93
C ASP A 100 5.92 22.60 -8.49
N ALA A 101 5.24 23.72 -8.22
CA ALA A 101 4.77 24.04 -6.88
C ALA A 101 3.76 23.01 -6.38
N ARG A 102 2.84 22.59 -7.23
CA ARG A 102 1.86 21.54 -6.91
C ARG A 102 2.55 20.21 -6.66
N PHE A 103 3.58 19.86 -7.43
CA PHE A 103 4.36 18.64 -7.20
C PHE A 103 4.93 18.61 -5.78
N VAL A 104 5.64 19.67 -5.39
CA VAL A 104 6.23 19.77 -4.05
C VAL A 104 5.15 19.77 -2.98
N GLN A 105 4.10 20.57 -3.16
CA GLN A 105 3.01 20.67 -2.19
C GLN A 105 2.29 19.34 -2.00
N THR A 106 2.01 18.60 -3.09
CA THR A 106 1.28 17.33 -3.00
C THR A 106 2.13 16.27 -2.34
N TYR A 107 3.35 16.05 -2.82
CA TYR A 107 4.10 14.84 -2.47
C TYR A 107 5.10 15.03 -1.33
N PHE A 108 5.52 16.26 -1.02
CA PHE A 108 6.62 16.50 -0.06
C PHE A 108 6.24 17.34 1.17
N THR A 109 4.98 17.76 1.29
CA THR A 109 4.53 18.54 2.45
C THR A 109 3.45 17.86 3.29
N SER A 110 3.00 16.68 2.89
CA SER A 110 1.94 15.93 3.57
C SER A 110 2.37 15.32 4.92
N ILE A 111 3.66 15.09 5.12
CA ILE A 111 4.21 14.55 6.36
C ILE A 111 4.80 15.68 7.21
N PRO A 112 4.29 15.92 8.44
CA PRO A 112 4.73 17.00 9.27
C PRO A 112 6.21 16.90 9.63
N GLY A 113 6.91 18.05 9.59
CA GLY A 113 8.31 18.16 10.04
C GLY A 113 9.35 17.39 9.22
N ARG A 114 8.95 16.76 8.12
CA ARG A 114 9.82 15.89 7.33
C ARG A 114 9.63 16.08 5.83
N GLN A 115 10.72 16.29 5.12
CA GLN A 115 10.71 16.40 3.67
C GLN A 115 10.96 15.02 3.05
N VAL A 116 9.88 14.25 2.87
CA VAL A 116 9.86 12.93 2.25
C VAL A 116 8.78 12.88 1.18
N TYR A 117 8.96 12.04 0.17
CA TYR A 117 7.92 11.75 -0.80
C TYR A 117 6.87 10.84 -0.14
N SER A 118 5.63 11.29 -0.07
CA SER A 118 4.50 10.48 0.40
C SER A 118 3.90 9.70 -0.75
N THR A 119 3.73 8.41 -0.56
CA THR A 119 3.03 7.56 -1.53
C THR A 119 1.52 7.63 -1.41
N PHE A 120 1.01 8.19 -0.31
CA PHE A 120 -0.41 8.13 0.08
C PHE A 120 -0.94 6.71 0.27
N ASP A 121 -0.05 5.78 0.59
CA ASP A 121 -0.42 4.41 0.94
C ASP A 121 -0.07 4.12 2.40
N TRP A 122 -0.95 3.41 3.08
CA TRP A 122 -0.67 2.81 4.37
C TRP A 122 0.19 1.57 4.18
N GLY A 123 1.13 1.38 5.09
CA GLY A 123 1.94 0.18 5.14
C GLY A 123 2.41 -0.14 6.56
N ARG A 124 3.01 -1.31 6.70
CA ARG A 124 3.77 -1.74 7.87
C ARG A 124 4.94 -2.61 7.44
N VAL A 125 5.92 -2.74 8.31
CA VAL A 125 7.03 -3.67 8.15
C VAL A 125 6.97 -4.64 9.33
N ASP A 126 7.07 -5.95 9.06
CA ASP A 126 7.10 -6.92 10.15
C ASP A 126 8.50 -7.05 10.78
N ALA A 127 8.62 -7.87 11.83
CA ALA A 127 9.87 -8.09 12.56
C ALA A 127 10.99 -8.70 11.70
N ASP A 128 10.65 -9.37 10.59
CA ASP A 128 11.61 -9.96 9.64
C ASP A 128 11.95 -8.99 8.49
N GLY A 129 11.37 -7.79 8.48
CA GLY A 129 11.63 -6.74 7.51
C GLY A 129 10.75 -6.80 6.24
N TYR A 130 9.76 -7.71 6.17
CA TYR A 130 8.83 -7.76 5.04
C TYR A 130 7.80 -6.63 5.12
N TRP A 131 7.56 -6.00 3.99
CA TRP A 131 6.63 -4.91 3.82
C TRP A 131 5.24 -5.41 3.47
N PHE A 132 4.22 -4.71 3.96
CA PHE A 132 2.81 -4.97 3.65
C PHE A 132 2.13 -3.65 3.34
N ILE A 133 1.44 -3.60 2.18
CA ILE A 133 0.67 -2.43 1.77
C ILE A 133 -0.78 -2.64 2.21
N LEU A 134 -1.30 -1.69 2.97
CA LEU A 134 -2.60 -1.80 3.65
C LEU A 134 -3.72 -1.00 2.96
N GLY A 135 -3.42 -0.32 1.86
CA GLY A 135 -4.37 0.49 1.10
C GLY A 135 -4.02 1.97 1.12
N ARG A 136 -4.90 2.81 0.55
CA ARG A 136 -4.70 4.25 0.39
C ARG A 136 -4.98 5.02 1.69
N THR A 137 -4.25 6.11 1.91
CA THR A 137 -4.51 7.02 3.05
C THR A 137 -5.73 7.91 2.83
N ASP A 138 -6.11 8.13 1.57
CA ASP A 138 -7.27 8.90 1.14
C ASP A 138 -8.54 8.04 0.97
N ASP A 139 -8.40 6.71 0.97
CA ASP A 139 -9.49 5.75 0.81
C ASP A 139 -10.02 5.30 2.19
N VAL A 140 -10.51 6.29 2.95
CA VAL A 140 -10.98 6.09 4.32
C VAL A 140 -12.43 6.55 4.49
N ILE A 141 -13.18 5.79 5.28
CA ILE A 141 -14.53 6.11 5.69
C ILE A 141 -14.49 6.69 7.11
N ASN A 142 -15.04 7.88 7.30
CA ASN A 142 -15.06 8.53 8.60
C ASN A 142 -16.37 8.21 9.33
N VAL A 143 -16.33 7.23 10.23
CA VAL A 143 -17.49 6.80 11.03
C VAL A 143 -17.36 7.33 12.45
N ALA A 144 -18.17 8.29 12.84
CA ALA A 144 -18.16 8.90 14.17
C ALA A 144 -16.76 9.36 14.64
N GLY A 145 -15.93 9.89 13.73
CA GLY A 145 -14.57 10.32 14.01
C GLY A 145 -13.48 9.24 13.89
N HIS A 146 -13.87 7.99 13.64
CA HIS A 146 -12.93 6.90 13.36
C HIS A 146 -12.67 6.79 11.85
N ARG A 147 -11.39 6.71 11.48
CA ARG A 147 -10.96 6.50 10.09
C ARG A 147 -10.81 5.00 9.82
N LEU A 148 -11.73 4.45 9.04
CA LEU A 148 -11.74 3.04 8.66
C LEU A 148 -11.26 2.90 7.21
N GLY A 149 -10.24 2.07 6.97
CA GLY A 149 -9.80 1.73 5.62
C GLY A 149 -10.83 0.84 4.93
N THR A 150 -11.22 1.18 3.70
CA THR A 150 -12.16 0.36 2.91
C THR A 150 -11.64 -1.05 2.76
N ARG A 151 -10.36 -1.21 2.45
CA ARG A 151 -9.69 -2.47 2.26
C ARG A 151 -9.73 -3.40 3.48
N GLU A 152 -9.53 -2.88 4.70
CA GLU A 152 -9.58 -3.68 5.93
C GLU A 152 -10.96 -4.33 6.11
N ILE A 153 -12.01 -3.61 5.70
CA ILE A 153 -13.38 -4.13 5.73
C ILE A 153 -13.59 -5.13 4.60
N GLU A 154 -13.12 -4.83 3.40
CA GLU A 154 -13.20 -5.72 2.22
C GLU A 154 -12.51 -7.07 2.49
N GLU A 155 -11.31 -7.07 3.04
CA GLU A 155 -10.57 -8.28 3.42
C GLU A 155 -11.34 -9.10 4.46
N SER A 156 -11.94 -8.43 5.45
CA SER A 156 -12.78 -9.09 6.46
C SER A 156 -14.01 -9.75 5.85
N VAL A 157 -14.69 -9.06 4.92
CA VAL A 157 -15.87 -9.60 4.22
C VAL A 157 -15.48 -10.74 3.27
N ASN A 158 -14.40 -10.58 2.50
CA ASN A 158 -13.89 -11.57 1.55
C ASN A 158 -13.39 -12.86 2.25
N SER A 159 -13.05 -12.80 3.53
CA SER A 159 -12.69 -13.99 4.31
C SER A 159 -13.85 -14.98 4.47
N HIS A 160 -15.09 -14.56 4.24
CA HIS A 160 -16.26 -15.43 4.33
C HIS A 160 -16.37 -16.36 3.11
N SER A 161 -16.54 -17.66 3.35
CA SER A 161 -16.49 -18.70 2.32
C SER A 161 -17.51 -18.56 1.18
N ALA A 162 -18.64 -17.89 1.41
CA ALA A 162 -19.69 -17.65 0.42
C ALA A 162 -19.48 -16.39 -0.43
N ILE A 163 -18.48 -15.56 -0.11
CA ILE A 163 -18.21 -14.32 -0.85
C ILE A 163 -17.13 -14.59 -1.90
N ALA A 164 -17.40 -14.17 -3.13
CA ALA A 164 -16.44 -14.20 -4.23
C ALA A 164 -15.64 -12.91 -4.30
N GLU A 165 -16.32 -11.76 -4.11
CA GLU A 165 -15.75 -10.42 -4.24
C GLU A 165 -16.55 -9.45 -3.40
N CYS A 166 -15.88 -8.40 -2.87
CA CYS A 166 -16.53 -7.34 -2.10
C CYS A 166 -15.87 -5.99 -2.42
N ALA A 167 -16.70 -4.95 -2.52
CA ALA A 167 -16.29 -3.56 -2.57
C ALA A 167 -16.97 -2.79 -1.43
N VAL A 168 -16.21 -1.89 -0.77
CA VAL A 168 -16.72 -1.09 0.36
C VAL A 168 -16.61 0.39 0.03
N VAL A 169 -17.69 1.12 0.29
CA VAL A 169 -17.75 2.57 0.11
C VAL A 169 -18.31 3.26 1.35
N GLY A 170 -17.90 4.52 1.55
CA GLY A 170 -18.50 5.39 2.55
C GLY A 170 -19.81 5.98 2.06
N VAL A 171 -20.89 5.81 2.80
CA VAL A 171 -22.18 6.42 2.52
C VAL A 171 -22.48 7.48 3.57
N ALA A 172 -22.99 8.63 3.15
CA ALA A 172 -23.34 9.71 4.06
C ALA A 172 -24.41 9.28 5.08
N ASP A 173 -24.18 9.56 6.33
CA ASP A 173 -25.06 9.29 7.47
C ASP A 173 -25.19 10.52 8.37
N ALA A 174 -26.42 10.84 8.75
CA ALA A 174 -26.72 12.06 9.50
C ALA A 174 -26.19 12.06 10.94
N LEU A 175 -25.97 10.89 11.54
CA LEU A 175 -25.52 10.75 12.92
C LEU A 175 -24.00 10.58 13.03
N THR A 176 -23.44 9.73 12.17
CA THR A 176 -22.02 9.34 12.23
C THR A 176 -21.13 10.02 11.20
N GLY A 177 -21.73 10.88 10.33
CA GLY A 177 -21.07 11.48 9.18
C GLY A 177 -21.03 10.54 7.98
N GLN A 178 -20.46 9.34 8.17
CA GLN A 178 -20.48 8.26 7.18
C GLN A 178 -20.71 6.92 7.86
N VAL A 179 -21.19 5.95 7.08
CA VAL A 179 -21.23 4.52 7.42
C VAL A 179 -20.60 3.71 6.29
N ALA A 180 -19.97 2.60 6.63
CA ALA A 180 -19.44 1.68 5.63
C ALA A 180 -20.59 0.87 5.01
N MET A 181 -20.64 0.82 3.68
CA MET A 181 -21.56 -0.02 2.92
C MET A 181 -20.75 -0.99 2.06
N ALA A 182 -20.96 -2.28 2.26
CA ALA A 182 -20.32 -3.34 1.49
C ALA A 182 -21.24 -3.86 0.40
N PHE A 183 -20.72 -3.98 -0.82
CA PHE A 183 -21.34 -4.66 -1.94
C PHE A 183 -20.62 -6.00 -2.14
N ALA A 184 -21.30 -7.10 -1.97
CA ALA A 184 -20.70 -8.42 -2.03
C ALA A 184 -21.29 -9.26 -3.15
N VAL A 185 -20.43 -9.94 -3.89
CA VAL A 185 -20.79 -10.95 -4.90
C VAL A 185 -20.67 -12.33 -4.26
N LEU A 186 -21.71 -13.13 -4.38
CA LEU A 186 -21.73 -14.51 -3.90
C LEU A 186 -21.04 -15.45 -4.91
N LYS A 187 -20.42 -16.53 -4.38
CA LYS A 187 -19.88 -17.65 -5.18
C LYS A 187 -20.97 -18.47 -5.84
#